data_a4fbe8e9048cdd2920bec303621002b4
#
_entry.id   a4fbe8e9048cdd2920bec303621002b4
#
_cell.length_a   1.000
_cell.length_b   1.000
_cell.length_c   1.000
_cell.angle_alpha   90.00
_cell.angle_beta   90.00
_cell.angle_gamma   90.00
#
_symmetry.space_group_name_H-M   'P 1'
#
loop_
_entity.id
_entity.type
_entity.pdbx_description
1 polymer ?
#
loop_
_entity_poly.entity_id
_entity_poly.type
_entity_poly.pdbx_seq_one_letter_code
_entity_poly.pdbx_strand_id
1 'polypeptide(L)'
;AMQHVQTATGTEEHSALILGGLHWLAEHANADGGWGDTTKSLSNISTTTLCWATFHAVPGALEEYAEVVAAAEQWLTKACGGVTPDYLAPAIIARYGKDRTFSVPILTHCALAGKGRWKDVIQLPFELAALPRNWFAALRLPVVSYALPALIAIGQCRHQHQPSWNPFTRVLRNAAREKTLQALEQIQPSNGGFLEATPLTSFVTMSLAGCGLADHPVARKGIELSLIHISEPTRRRT
;
A
#
# COMPACT_ATOMS: atom_id res chain seq x y z
N ALA A 1 4.96 1.68 -4.72
CA ALA A 1 4.93 0.33 -5.33
C ALA A 1 6.19 0.06 -6.14
N MET A 2 6.49 0.87 -7.16
CA MET A 2 7.68 0.70 -8.04
C MET A 2 8.98 0.57 -7.24
N GLN A 3 9.22 1.45 -6.27
CA GLN A 3 10.42 1.38 -5.41
C GLN A 3 10.55 0.04 -4.70
N HIS A 4 9.47 -0.47 -4.11
CA HIS A 4 9.52 -1.77 -3.43
C HIS A 4 9.79 -2.94 -4.38
N VAL A 5 9.23 -2.89 -5.60
CA VAL A 5 9.54 -3.89 -6.64
C VAL A 5 11.01 -3.78 -7.05
N GLN A 6 11.50 -2.58 -7.33
CA GLN A 6 12.90 -2.35 -7.72
C GLN A 6 13.88 -2.83 -6.64
N THR A 7 13.60 -2.53 -5.37
CA THR A 7 14.42 -3.00 -4.23
C THR A 7 14.40 -4.54 -4.14
N ALA A 8 13.24 -5.17 -4.34
CA ALA A 8 13.09 -6.61 -4.21
C ALA A 8 13.70 -7.40 -5.38
N THR A 9 13.71 -6.83 -6.59
CA THR A 9 14.27 -7.44 -7.82
C THR A 9 15.72 -7.07 -8.06
N GLY A 10 16.25 -6.04 -7.39
CA GLY A 10 17.60 -5.53 -7.61
C GLY A 10 17.78 -4.82 -8.96
N THR A 11 16.68 -4.37 -9.59
CA THR A 11 16.71 -3.64 -10.86
C THR A 11 16.65 -2.12 -10.62
N GLU A 12 17.04 -1.34 -11.61
CA GLU A 12 16.91 0.13 -11.61
C GLU A 12 16.01 0.64 -12.75
N GLU A 13 15.28 -0.26 -13.36
CA GLU A 13 14.49 0.01 -14.56
C GLU A 13 13.48 1.14 -14.39
N HIS A 14 12.97 1.34 -13.16
CA HIS A 14 11.93 2.33 -12.87
C HIS A 14 12.46 3.61 -12.21
N SER A 15 13.78 3.77 -12.07
CA SER A 15 14.39 4.88 -11.33
C SER A 15 13.94 6.26 -11.84
N ALA A 16 13.91 6.46 -13.15
CA ALA A 16 13.48 7.74 -13.74
C ALA A 16 12.01 8.06 -13.40
N LEU A 17 11.13 7.07 -13.39
CA LEU A 17 9.72 7.24 -13.04
C LEU A 17 9.52 7.49 -11.55
N ILE A 18 10.31 6.82 -10.70
CA ILE A 18 10.29 7.01 -9.25
C ILE A 18 10.72 8.44 -8.92
N LEU A 19 11.85 8.90 -9.49
CA LEU A 19 12.36 10.26 -9.31
C LEU A 19 11.38 11.31 -9.85
N GLY A 20 10.83 11.10 -11.05
CA GLY A 20 9.79 11.98 -11.59
C GLY A 20 8.55 12.06 -10.71
N GLY A 21 8.15 10.95 -10.10
CA GLY A 21 7.04 10.91 -9.14
C GLY A 21 7.34 11.67 -7.84
N LEU A 22 8.56 11.56 -7.30
CA LEU A 22 8.99 12.32 -6.12
C LEU A 22 9.04 13.82 -6.41
N HIS A 23 9.58 14.19 -7.54
CA HIS A 23 9.64 15.58 -7.99
C HIS A 23 8.22 16.17 -8.11
N TRP A 24 7.31 15.44 -8.75
CA TRP A 24 5.92 15.86 -8.85
C TRP A 24 5.25 16.03 -7.47
N LEU A 25 5.49 15.09 -6.55
CA LEU A 25 4.97 15.21 -5.19
C LEU A 25 5.52 16.46 -4.49
N ALA A 26 6.82 16.73 -4.64
CA ALA A 26 7.46 17.91 -4.03
C ALA A 26 6.86 19.22 -4.57
N GLU A 27 6.64 19.30 -5.88
CA GLU A 27 6.05 20.50 -6.52
C GLU A 27 4.57 20.71 -6.18
N HIS A 28 3.87 19.65 -5.78
CA HIS A 28 2.42 19.68 -5.51
C HIS A 28 2.08 19.56 -4.02
N ALA A 29 3.05 19.78 -3.14
CA ALA A 29 2.76 19.99 -1.74
C ALA A 29 1.94 21.28 -1.56
N ASN A 30 0.95 21.25 -0.69
CA ASN A 30 0.19 22.44 -0.34
C ASN A 30 1.07 23.45 0.45
N ALA A 31 0.69 24.71 0.46
CA ALA A 31 1.44 25.77 1.16
C ALA A 31 1.60 25.52 2.67
N ASP A 32 0.77 24.65 3.26
CA ASP A 32 0.86 24.24 4.66
C ASP A 32 1.83 23.06 4.89
N GLY A 33 2.48 22.54 3.86
CA GLY A 33 3.43 21.44 3.88
C GLY A 33 2.82 20.04 3.81
N GLY A 34 1.50 19.91 3.67
CA GLY A 34 0.81 18.63 3.54
C GLY A 34 0.30 18.37 2.12
N TRP A 35 -0.44 17.27 1.96
CA TRP A 35 -1.10 16.90 0.70
C TRP A 35 -2.56 16.55 0.94
N GLY A 36 -3.40 16.95 -0.01
CA GLY A 36 -4.80 16.55 -0.10
C GLY A 36 -5.03 15.41 -1.08
N ASP A 37 -6.28 14.94 -1.19
CA ASP A 37 -6.64 13.83 -2.09
C ASP A 37 -6.52 14.21 -3.58
N THR A 38 -6.52 15.50 -3.86
CA THR A 38 -6.20 16.10 -5.17
C THR A 38 -5.33 17.34 -4.96
N THR A 39 -4.72 17.86 -6.03
CA THR A 39 -3.93 19.10 -6.01
C THR A 39 -4.73 20.36 -5.63
N LYS A 40 -6.05 20.24 -5.48
CA LYS A 40 -6.96 21.35 -5.08
C LYS A 40 -7.58 21.09 -3.71
N SER A 41 -7.34 19.93 -3.10
CA SER A 41 -7.91 19.57 -1.81
C SER A 41 -7.03 20.07 -0.66
N LEU A 42 -7.65 20.36 0.47
CA LEU A 42 -6.94 20.66 1.71
C LEU A 42 -6.11 19.44 2.14
N SER A 43 -5.00 19.73 2.79
CA SER A 43 -4.13 18.69 3.36
C SER A 43 -4.87 17.81 4.36
N ASN A 44 -4.64 16.52 4.31
CA ASN A 44 -5.21 15.58 5.25
C ASN A 44 -4.16 14.56 5.72
N ILE A 45 -4.40 13.95 6.88
CA ILE A 45 -3.47 13.05 7.52
C ILE A 45 -3.12 11.83 6.67
N SER A 46 -4.08 11.31 5.90
CA SER A 46 -3.91 10.08 5.11
C SER A 46 -2.97 10.30 3.95
N THR A 47 -3.26 11.29 3.12
CA THR A 47 -2.47 11.60 1.93
C THR A 47 -1.09 12.15 2.33
N THR A 48 -1.05 13.04 3.33
CA THR A 48 0.24 13.57 3.82
C THR A 48 1.13 12.45 4.37
N THR A 49 0.58 11.50 5.13
CA THR A 49 1.36 10.34 5.61
C THR A 49 1.84 9.46 4.46
N LEU A 50 1.03 9.20 3.44
CA LEU A 50 1.43 8.40 2.27
C LEU A 50 2.57 9.08 1.51
N CYS A 51 2.46 10.37 1.23
CA CYS A 51 3.50 11.13 0.53
C CYS A 51 4.79 11.19 1.34
N TRP A 52 4.71 11.54 2.62
CA TRP A 52 5.84 11.55 3.54
C TRP A 52 6.57 10.20 3.62
N ALA A 53 5.82 9.10 3.79
CA ALA A 53 6.37 7.76 3.83
C ALA A 53 7.01 7.36 2.49
N THR A 54 6.54 7.90 1.36
CA THR A 54 7.13 7.64 0.05
C THR A 54 8.53 8.24 -0.07
N PHE A 55 8.77 9.46 0.41
CA PHE A 55 10.11 10.04 0.46
C PHE A 55 11.07 9.21 1.32
N HIS A 56 10.59 8.66 2.42
CA HIS A 56 11.39 7.77 3.27
C HIS A 56 11.66 6.39 2.66
N ALA A 57 10.84 5.93 1.72
CA ALA A 57 11.01 4.64 1.06
C ALA A 57 12.04 4.67 -0.08
N VAL A 58 12.42 5.85 -0.58
CA VAL A 58 13.32 6.01 -1.72
C VAL A 58 14.70 6.45 -1.24
N PRO A 59 15.77 5.69 -1.53
CA PRO A 59 17.15 6.09 -1.18
C PRO A 59 17.52 7.44 -1.77
N GLY A 60 18.18 8.29 -0.98
CA GLY A 60 18.63 9.63 -1.39
C GLY A 60 17.54 10.71 -1.39
N ALA A 61 16.25 10.34 -1.32
CA ALA A 61 15.17 11.32 -1.39
C ALA A 61 15.12 12.26 -0.17
N LEU A 62 15.59 11.81 0.99
CA LEU A 62 15.59 12.64 2.20
C LEU A 62 16.57 13.81 2.11
N GLU A 63 17.70 13.60 1.46
CA GLU A 63 18.70 14.64 1.23
C GLU A 63 18.23 15.60 0.14
N GLU A 64 17.70 15.07 -0.96
CA GLU A 64 17.26 15.84 -2.11
C GLU A 64 16.02 16.70 -1.81
N TYR A 65 15.07 16.17 -1.02
CA TYR A 65 13.79 16.83 -0.70
C TYR A 65 13.66 17.19 0.79
N ALA A 66 14.77 17.52 1.44
CA ALA A 66 14.82 17.76 2.89
C ALA A 66 13.81 18.81 3.38
N GLU A 67 13.63 19.91 2.65
CA GLU A 67 12.69 20.98 3.00
C GLU A 67 11.23 20.50 2.92
N VAL A 68 10.87 19.74 1.88
CA VAL A 68 9.53 19.19 1.68
C VAL A 68 9.22 18.18 2.78
N VAL A 69 10.16 17.31 3.10
CA VAL A 69 10.02 16.31 4.17
C VAL A 69 9.85 16.99 5.53
N ALA A 70 10.66 18.01 5.82
CA ALA A 70 10.56 18.77 7.07
C ALA A 70 9.21 19.50 7.20
N ALA A 71 8.70 20.10 6.11
CA ALA A 71 7.38 20.73 6.10
C ALA A 71 6.26 19.71 6.36
N ALA A 72 6.34 18.54 5.74
CA ALA A 72 5.39 17.45 5.98
C ALA A 72 5.43 16.94 7.43
N GLU A 73 6.61 16.82 8.03
CA GLU A 73 6.77 16.42 9.43
C GLU A 73 6.21 17.47 10.39
N GLN A 74 6.37 18.75 10.10
CA GLN A 74 5.75 19.82 10.86
C GLN A 74 4.23 19.75 10.78
N TRP A 75 3.69 19.56 9.58
CA TRP A 75 2.26 19.41 9.37
C TRP A 75 1.69 18.20 10.13
N LEU A 76 2.32 17.03 10.00
CA LEU A 76 1.93 15.80 10.70
C LEU A 76 2.04 15.97 12.22
N THR A 77 3.08 16.61 12.71
CA THR A 77 3.26 16.89 14.15
C THR A 77 2.12 17.76 14.67
N LYS A 78 1.73 18.80 13.92
CA LYS A 78 0.60 19.65 14.28
C LYS A 78 -0.73 18.89 14.24
N ALA A 79 -0.92 17.98 13.28
CA ALA A 79 -2.16 17.26 13.08
C ALA A 79 -2.38 16.09 14.05
N CYS A 80 -1.32 15.40 14.47
CA CYS A 80 -1.42 14.18 15.28
C CYS A 80 -0.44 14.09 16.46
N GLY A 81 0.33 15.13 16.72
CA GLY A 81 1.23 15.21 17.87
C GLY A 81 2.66 14.72 17.63
N GLY A 82 2.94 14.14 16.45
CA GLY A 82 4.28 13.67 16.08
C GLY A 82 4.28 12.75 14.88
N VAL A 83 5.47 12.39 14.40
CA VAL A 83 5.69 11.55 13.21
C VAL A 83 6.12 10.13 13.56
N THR A 84 6.23 9.79 14.85
CA THR A 84 6.55 8.42 15.24
C THR A 84 5.33 7.51 15.18
N PRO A 85 5.51 6.18 15.07
CA PRO A 85 4.38 5.25 15.03
C PRO A 85 3.41 5.38 16.21
N ASP A 86 3.87 5.88 17.38
CA ASP A 86 3.01 6.05 18.54
C ASP A 86 1.98 7.18 18.39
N TYR A 87 2.24 8.13 17.51
CA TYR A 87 1.31 9.21 17.17
C TYR A 87 0.55 8.93 15.86
N LEU A 88 1.27 8.52 14.81
CA LEU A 88 0.68 8.33 13.48
C LEU A 88 -0.33 7.19 13.44
N ALA A 89 -0.01 6.03 14.02
CA ALA A 89 -0.91 4.88 13.93
C ALA A 89 -2.26 5.11 14.62
N PRO A 90 -2.32 5.60 15.88
CA PRO A 90 -3.59 5.95 16.51
C PRO A 90 -4.37 7.01 15.75
N ALA A 91 -3.71 8.04 15.23
CA ALA A 91 -4.37 9.12 14.51
C ALA A 91 -5.00 8.64 13.18
N ILE A 92 -4.29 7.78 12.42
CA ILE A 92 -4.82 7.17 11.20
C ILE A 92 -6.00 6.24 11.54
N ILE A 93 -5.87 5.41 12.59
CA ILE A 93 -6.96 4.52 13.03
C ILE A 93 -8.18 5.35 13.46
N ALA A 94 -7.99 6.41 14.22
CA ALA A 94 -9.08 7.30 14.67
C ALA A 94 -9.80 7.98 13.49
N ARG A 95 -9.06 8.39 12.45
CA ARG A 95 -9.60 9.02 11.24
C ARG A 95 -10.64 8.15 10.54
N TYR A 96 -10.40 6.83 10.50
CA TYR A 96 -11.25 5.86 9.79
C TYR A 96 -12.14 5.06 10.73
N GLY A 97 -11.93 5.10 12.04
CA GLY A 97 -12.73 4.39 13.03
C GLY A 97 -12.71 2.86 12.77
N LYS A 98 -13.88 2.30 12.49
CA LYS A 98 -14.03 0.86 12.21
C LYS A 98 -13.70 0.48 10.77
N ASP A 99 -13.62 1.46 9.88
CA ASP A 99 -13.27 1.22 8.47
C ASP A 99 -11.77 0.95 8.33
N ARG A 100 -11.45 -0.25 7.90
CA ARG A 100 -10.08 -0.73 7.71
C ARG A 100 -9.60 -0.64 6.26
N THR A 101 -10.47 -0.23 5.36
CA THR A 101 -10.21 -0.20 3.91
C THR A 101 -9.03 0.69 3.57
N PHE A 102 -8.87 1.81 4.27
CA PHE A 102 -7.78 2.75 4.04
C PHE A 102 -6.73 2.74 5.16
N SER A 103 -7.13 2.60 6.43
CA SER A 103 -6.19 2.64 7.55
C SER A 103 -5.13 1.53 7.45
N VAL A 104 -5.52 0.32 7.09
CA VAL A 104 -4.58 -0.82 6.99
C VAL A 104 -3.58 -0.64 5.84
N PRO A 105 -3.97 -0.29 4.60
CA PRO A 105 -3.02 0.01 3.53
C PRO A 105 -2.04 1.14 3.86
N ILE A 106 -2.50 2.24 4.47
CA ILE A 106 -1.63 3.36 4.86
C ILE A 106 -0.58 2.90 5.88
N LEU A 107 -1.00 2.21 6.94
CA LEU A 107 -0.09 1.69 7.94
C LEU A 107 0.88 0.64 7.38
N THR A 108 0.43 -0.16 6.39
CA THR A 108 1.30 -1.10 5.66
C THR A 108 2.38 -0.36 4.88
N HIS A 109 2.00 0.72 4.18
CA HIS A 109 2.97 1.55 3.46
C HIS A 109 4.00 2.17 4.41
N CYS A 110 3.55 2.72 5.55
CA CYS A 110 4.45 3.24 6.57
C CYS A 110 5.41 2.16 7.10
N ALA A 111 4.92 0.94 7.34
CA ALA A 111 5.75 -0.16 7.80
C ALA A 111 6.80 -0.58 6.78
N LEU A 112 6.43 -0.66 5.49
CA LEU A 112 7.34 -0.95 4.38
C LEU A 112 8.39 0.15 4.17
N ALA A 113 8.02 1.41 4.43
CA ALA A 113 8.93 2.57 4.39
C ALA A 113 9.82 2.70 5.64
N GLY A 114 9.72 1.77 6.60
CA GLY A 114 10.48 1.83 7.86
C GLY A 114 9.98 2.89 8.85
N LYS A 115 8.81 3.48 8.61
CA LYS A 115 8.19 4.53 9.44
C LYS A 115 6.98 4.07 10.24
N GLY A 116 6.63 2.80 10.13
CA GLY A 116 5.56 2.14 10.86
C GLY A 116 6.05 0.87 11.55
N ARG A 117 5.25 0.35 12.47
CA ARG A 117 5.51 -0.93 13.12
C ARG A 117 4.50 -1.96 12.62
N TRP A 118 4.96 -3.14 12.28
CA TRP A 118 4.09 -4.22 11.83
C TRP A 118 3.03 -4.63 12.85
N LYS A 119 3.26 -4.41 14.15
CA LYS A 119 2.27 -4.65 15.20
C LYS A 119 1.05 -3.73 15.11
N ASP A 120 1.21 -2.53 14.55
CA ASP A 120 0.15 -1.54 14.39
C ASP A 120 -0.69 -1.80 13.12
N VAL A 121 -0.18 -2.62 12.19
CA VAL A 121 -0.92 -3.11 11.02
C VAL A 121 -1.81 -4.26 11.45
N ILE A 122 -3.11 -4.10 11.34
CA ILE A 122 -4.07 -5.14 11.69
C ILE A 122 -3.91 -6.33 10.73
N GLN A 123 -3.81 -7.54 11.30
CA GLN A 123 -3.75 -8.74 10.49
C GLN A 123 -5.10 -9.00 9.81
N LEU A 124 -5.09 -8.96 8.49
CA LEU A 124 -6.23 -9.36 7.68
C LEU A 124 -6.28 -10.89 7.54
N PRO A 125 -7.46 -11.51 7.66
CA PRO A 125 -7.61 -12.98 7.65
C PRO A 125 -7.57 -13.51 6.20
N PHE A 126 -6.44 -13.37 5.52
CA PHE A 126 -6.27 -13.78 4.13
C PHE A 126 -6.45 -15.28 3.91
N GLU A 127 -6.21 -16.09 4.95
CA GLU A 127 -6.42 -17.53 4.94
C GLU A 127 -7.85 -17.94 4.57
N LEU A 128 -8.83 -17.08 4.83
CA LEU A 128 -10.22 -17.32 4.44
C LEU A 128 -10.38 -17.37 2.92
N ALA A 129 -9.57 -16.65 2.16
CA ALA A 129 -9.64 -16.68 0.69
C ALA A 129 -9.23 -18.04 0.08
N ALA A 130 -8.63 -18.93 0.86
CA ALA A 130 -8.35 -20.31 0.45
C ALA A 130 -9.58 -21.25 0.53
N LEU A 131 -10.67 -20.81 1.16
CA LEU A 131 -11.88 -21.59 1.28
C LEU A 131 -12.67 -21.61 -0.04
N PRO A 132 -13.38 -22.72 -0.35
CA PRO A 132 -14.26 -22.77 -1.51
C PRO A 132 -15.35 -21.69 -1.45
N ARG A 133 -15.68 -21.08 -2.60
CA ARG A 133 -16.64 -19.98 -2.68
C ARG A 133 -18.02 -20.30 -2.10
N ASN A 134 -18.48 -21.54 -2.28
CA ASN A 134 -19.76 -22.03 -1.71
C ASN A 134 -19.79 -21.99 -0.18
N TRP A 135 -18.65 -22.09 0.50
CA TRP A 135 -18.57 -22.00 1.96
C TRP A 135 -18.84 -20.58 2.48
N PHE A 136 -18.45 -19.55 1.70
CA PHE A 136 -18.75 -18.16 2.07
C PHE A 136 -20.27 -17.91 2.11
N ALA A 137 -21.01 -18.44 1.14
CA ALA A 137 -22.46 -18.35 1.12
C ALA A 137 -23.09 -19.11 2.30
N ALA A 138 -22.62 -20.33 2.59
CA ALA A 138 -23.12 -21.14 3.69
C ALA A 138 -22.85 -20.52 5.07
N LEU A 139 -21.68 -19.86 5.24
CA LEU A 139 -21.28 -19.22 6.49
C LEU A 139 -21.79 -17.77 6.61
N ARG A 140 -22.55 -17.28 5.62
CA ARG A 140 -23.03 -15.87 5.53
C ARG A 140 -21.94 -14.84 5.79
N LEU A 141 -20.69 -15.14 5.37
CA LEU A 141 -19.60 -14.21 5.49
C LEU A 141 -19.82 -13.09 4.47
N PRO A 142 -19.75 -11.81 4.89
CA PRO A 142 -19.83 -10.70 3.96
C PRO A 142 -18.57 -10.70 3.09
N VAL A 143 -18.71 -11.19 1.85
CA VAL A 143 -17.63 -11.16 0.87
C VAL A 143 -17.66 -9.79 0.21
N VAL A 144 -16.84 -8.89 0.70
CA VAL A 144 -16.62 -7.61 0.03
C VAL A 144 -15.60 -7.85 -1.08
N SER A 145 -16.11 -8.20 -2.25
CA SER A 145 -15.34 -8.62 -3.43
C SER A 145 -14.22 -7.64 -3.80
N TYR A 146 -14.45 -6.33 -3.67
CA TYR A 146 -13.48 -5.31 -4.00
C TYR A 146 -12.30 -5.21 -3.00
N ALA A 147 -12.48 -5.62 -1.75
CA ALA A 147 -11.42 -5.58 -0.76
C ALA A 147 -10.54 -6.85 -0.75
N LEU A 148 -10.97 -7.91 -1.44
CA LEU A 148 -10.31 -9.21 -1.44
C LEU A 148 -8.84 -9.14 -1.91
N PRO A 149 -8.47 -8.41 -2.98
CA PRO A 149 -7.08 -8.31 -3.40
C PRO A 149 -6.16 -7.72 -2.33
N ALA A 150 -6.58 -6.62 -1.70
CA ALA A 150 -5.84 -5.99 -0.62
C ALA A 150 -5.78 -6.89 0.63
N LEU A 151 -6.89 -7.57 0.95
CA LEU A 151 -6.96 -8.51 2.07
C LEU A 151 -5.92 -9.63 1.91
N ILE A 152 -5.80 -10.20 0.73
CA ILE A 152 -4.83 -11.28 0.45
C ILE A 152 -3.40 -10.71 0.52
N ALA A 153 -3.08 -9.69 -0.27
CA ALA A 153 -1.72 -9.20 -0.41
C ALA A 153 -1.19 -8.59 0.89
N ILE A 154 -1.94 -7.69 1.52
CA ILE A 154 -1.55 -7.05 2.78
C ILE A 154 -1.54 -8.08 3.92
N GLY A 155 -2.54 -8.98 3.97
CA GLY A 155 -2.61 -10.03 4.98
C GLY A 155 -1.39 -10.95 4.95
N GLN A 156 -0.93 -11.36 3.76
CA GLN A 156 0.29 -12.16 3.58
C GLN A 156 1.53 -11.36 3.96
N CYS A 157 1.65 -10.12 3.49
CA CYS A 157 2.77 -9.25 3.81
C CYS A 157 2.90 -9.05 5.33
N ARG A 158 1.80 -8.72 5.99
CA ARG A 158 1.76 -8.59 7.45
C ARG A 158 2.16 -9.87 8.17
N HIS A 159 1.64 -11.03 7.72
CA HIS A 159 1.97 -12.34 8.30
C HIS A 159 3.45 -12.70 8.13
N GLN A 160 4.07 -12.34 7.02
CA GLN A 160 5.49 -12.60 6.77
C GLN A 160 6.39 -11.80 7.69
N HIS A 161 6.11 -10.51 7.86
CA HIS A 161 6.93 -9.61 8.68
C HIS A 161 6.69 -9.80 10.19
N GLN A 162 5.47 -10.17 10.58
CA GLN A 162 5.13 -10.43 11.97
C GLN A 162 4.13 -11.60 12.05
N PRO A 163 4.62 -12.85 12.04
CA PRO A 163 3.78 -14.04 12.14
C PRO A 163 2.96 -14.06 13.42
N SER A 164 1.82 -14.77 13.36
CA SER A 164 0.99 -14.99 14.56
C SER A 164 1.80 -15.69 15.66
N TRP A 165 1.60 -15.25 16.89
CA TRP A 165 2.16 -15.94 18.05
C TRP A 165 1.54 -17.32 18.26
N ASN A 166 0.27 -17.51 17.87
CA ASN A 166 -0.42 -18.81 17.92
C ASN A 166 0.11 -19.74 16.83
N PRO A 167 0.71 -20.89 17.16
CA PRO A 167 1.32 -21.80 16.19
C PRO A 167 0.30 -22.41 15.24
N PHE A 168 -0.93 -22.69 15.67
CA PHE A 168 -1.98 -23.23 14.80
C PHE A 168 -2.38 -22.23 13.71
N THR A 169 -2.59 -20.97 14.09
CA THR A 169 -2.88 -19.91 13.13
C THR A 169 -1.72 -19.68 12.17
N ARG A 170 -0.50 -19.79 12.67
CA ARG A 170 0.71 -19.65 11.84
C ARG A 170 0.81 -20.75 10.79
N VAL A 171 0.59 -22.01 11.20
CA VAL A 171 0.60 -23.17 10.28
C VAL A 171 -0.53 -23.03 9.26
N LEU A 172 -1.74 -22.70 9.70
CA LEU A 172 -2.89 -22.51 8.82
C LEU A 172 -2.61 -21.42 7.74
N ARG A 173 -2.07 -20.27 8.14
CA ARG A 173 -1.72 -19.18 7.23
C ARG A 173 -0.62 -19.58 6.24
N ASN A 174 0.41 -20.27 6.73
CA ASN A 174 1.46 -20.78 5.86
C ASN A 174 0.91 -21.76 4.82
N ALA A 175 0.03 -22.68 5.22
CA ALA A 175 -0.61 -23.62 4.31
C ALA A 175 -1.58 -22.96 3.32
N ALA A 176 -2.22 -21.85 3.70
CA ALA A 176 -3.14 -21.12 2.84
C ALA A 176 -2.44 -20.21 1.82
N ARG A 177 -1.15 -19.92 2.00
CA ARG A 177 -0.40 -18.91 1.23
C ARG A 177 -0.53 -19.13 -0.28
N GLU A 178 -0.19 -20.30 -0.76
CA GLU A 178 -0.18 -20.62 -2.19
C GLU A 178 -1.59 -20.54 -2.80
N LYS A 179 -2.59 -21.14 -2.14
CA LYS A 179 -3.98 -21.10 -2.61
C LYS A 179 -4.53 -19.68 -2.69
N THR A 180 -4.17 -18.81 -1.75
CA THR A 180 -4.64 -17.43 -1.74
C THR A 180 -3.93 -16.57 -2.79
N LEU A 181 -2.66 -16.87 -3.14
CA LEU A 181 -1.98 -16.26 -4.28
C LEU A 181 -2.62 -16.68 -5.60
N GLN A 182 -2.95 -17.96 -5.78
CA GLN A 182 -3.68 -18.44 -6.94
C GLN A 182 -5.07 -17.77 -7.06
N ALA A 183 -5.77 -17.62 -5.94
CA ALA A 183 -7.03 -16.89 -5.92
C ALA A 183 -6.86 -15.41 -6.33
N LEU A 184 -5.79 -14.77 -5.87
CA LEU A 184 -5.46 -13.38 -6.21
C LEU A 184 -5.16 -13.24 -7.71
N GLU A 185 -4.43 -14.17 -8.30
CA GLU A 185 -4.15 -14.21 -9.73
C GLU A 185 -5.42 -14.41 -10.57
N GLN A 186 -6.32 -15.30 -10.14
CA GLN A 186 -7.58 -15.55 -10.83
C GLN A 186 -8.54 -14.37 -10.83
N ILE A 187 -8.51 -13.52 -9.80
CA ILE A 187 -9.38 -12.33 -9.70
C ILE A 187 -8.75 -11.08 -10.33
N GLN A 188 -7.48 -11.13 -10.74
CA GLN A 188 -6.84 -10.00 -11.39
C GLN A 188 -7.35 -9.86 -12.82
N PRO A 189 -7.90 -8.70 -13.22
CA PRO A 189 -8.29 -8.45 -14.60
C PRO A 189 -7.13 -8.57 -15.58
N SER A 190 -7.44 -8.81 -16.84
CA SER A 190 -6.44 -8.97 -17.91
C SER A 190 -5.54 -7.74 -18.11
N ASN A 191 -6.07 -6.55 -17.81
CA ASN A 191 -5.32 -5.28 -17.84
C ASN A 191 -4.38 -5.08 -16.65
N GLY A 192 -4.36 -6.00 -15.68
CA GLY A 192 -3.50 -5.93 -14.50
C GLY A 192 -4.04 -5.11 -13.32
N GLY A 193 -5.08 -4.30 -13.54
CA GLY A 193 -5.64 -3.40 -12.52
C GLY A 193 -6.79 -4.03 -11.73
N PHE A 194 -6.76 -3.86 -10.42
CA PHE A 194 -7.89 -4.23 -9.58
C PHE A 194 -8.90 -3.08 -9.54
N LEU A 195 -10.15 -3.35 -9.96
CA LEU A 195 -11.27 -2.39 -9.96
C LEU A 195 -10.98 -1.08 -10.72
N GLU A 196 -10.08 -1.09 -11.68
CA GLU A 196 -9.63 0.13 -12.38
C GLU A 196 -9.11 1.22 -11.40
N ALA A 197 -8.80 0.81 -10.16
CA ALA A 197 -8.35 1.68 -9.09
C ALA A 197 -6.82 1.57 -8.90
N THR A 198 -6.10 2.56 -9.37
CA THR A 198 -4.62 2.65 -9.23
C THR A 198 -4.16 2.49 -7.77
N PRO A 199 -4.80 3.12 -6.75
CA PRO A 199 -4.38 2.97 -5.38
C PRO A 199 -4.46 1.51 -4.89
N LEU A 200 -5.54 0.80 -5.19
CA LEU A 200 -5.70 -0.60 -4.79
C LEU A 200 -4.63 -1.49 -5.42
N THR A 201 -4.41 -1.33 -6.74
CA THR A 201 -3.37 -2.06 -7.47
C THR A 201 -1.98 -1.77 -6.90
N SER A 202 -1.70 -0.51 -6.56
CA SER A 202 -0.44 -0.11 -5.94
C SER A 202 -0.24 -0.74 -4.56
N PHE A 203 -1.27 -0.79 -3.72
CA PHE A 203 -1.20 -1.43 -2.40
C PHE A 203 -0.99 -2.95 -2.51
N VAL A 204 -1.63 -3.61 -3.47
CA VAL A 204 -1.42 -5.04 -3.75
C VAL A 204 0.03 -5.28 -4.20
N THR A 205 0.49 -4.53 -5.20
CA THR A 205 1.83 -4.68 -5.78
C THR A 205 2.93 -4.43 -4.75
N MET A 206 2.84 -3.33 -3.97
CA MET A 206 3.86 -3.04 -2.95
C MET A 206 3.87 -4.08 -1.83
N SER A 207 2.71 -4.64 -1.47
CA SER A 207 2.62 -5.66 -0.42
C SER A 207 3.24 -6.98 -0.89
N LEU A 208 2.99 -7.39 -2.15
CA LEU A 208 3.65 -8.56 -2.74
C LEU A 208 5.17 -8.37 -2.81
N ALA A 209 5.63 -7.23 -3.31
CA ALA A 209 7.06 -6.92 -3.34
C ALA A 209 7.68 -6.90 -1.95
N GLY A 210 7.01 -6.28 -0.98
CA GLY A 210 7.46 -6.20 0.41
C GLY A 210 7.53 -7.54 1.14
N CYS A 211 6.92 -8.59 0.62
CA CYS A 211 7.04 -9.97 1.14
C CYS A 211 7.80 -10.94 0.20
N GLY A 212 8.66 -10.39 -0.67
CA GLY A 212 9.55 -11.18 -1.53
C GLY A 212 8.85 -11.82 -2.74
N LEU A 213 7.69 -11.31 -3.14
CA LEU A 213 6.89 -11.79 -4.27
C LEU A 213 6.82 -10.75 -5.41
N ALA A 214 7.89 -9.96 -5.60
CA ALA A 214 7.96 -8.96 -6.67
C ALA A 214 7.83 -9.57 -8.08
N ASP A 215 8.33 -10.80 -8.25
CA ASP A 215 8.27 -11.56 -9.50
C ASP A 215 6.95 -12.30 -9.72
N HIS A 216 6.04 -12.26 -8.76
CA HIS A 216 4.74 -12.91 -8.91
C HIS A 216 3.94 -12.27 -10.07
N PRO A 217 3.23 -13.05 -10.91
CA PRO A 217 2.50 -12.52 -12.07
C PRO A 217 1.60 -11.33 -11.75
N VAL A 218 0.94 -11.35 -10.59
CA VAL A 218 0.08 -10.25 -10.12
C VAL A 218 0.87 -8.95 -9.92
N ALA A 219 2.06 -9.01 -9.32
CA ALA A 219 2.89 -7.83 -9.09
C ALA A 219 3.40 -7.26 -10.42
N ARG A 220 3.88 -8.12 -11.33
CA ARG A 220 4.35 -7.72 -12.66
C ARG A 220 3.26 -6.99 -13.46
N LYS A 221 2.06 -7.58 -13.58
CA LYS A 221 0.94 -6.93 -14.27
C LYS A 221 0.51 -5.61 -13.61
N GLY A 222 0.61 -5.51 -12.27
CA GLY A 222 0.34 -4.27 -11.55
C GLY A 222 1.33 -3.14 -11.87
N ILE A 223 2.61 -3.47 -12.09
CA ILE A 223 3.62 -2.52 -12.56
C ILE A 223 3.39 -2.13 -14.02
N GLU A 224 3.15 -3.09 -14.90
CA GLU A 224 2.85 -2.82 -16.31
C GLU A 224 1.69 -1.85 -16.46
N LEU A 225 0.62 -2.02 -15.71
CA LEU A 225 -0.51 -1.07 -15.69
C LEU A 225 -0.06 0.32 -15.24
N SER A 226 0.77 0.42 -14.21
CA SER A 226 1.27 1.70 -13.72
C SER A 226 2.11 2.40 -14.78
N LEU A 227 2.93 1.67 -15.54
CA LEU A 227 3.74 2.19 -16.64
C LEU A 227 2.87 2.74 -17.77
N ILE A 228 1.79 2.03 -18.14
CA ILE A 228 0.86 2.49 -19.19
C ILE A 228 0.19 3.81 -18.77
N HIS A 229 -0.28 3.92 -17.53
CA HIS A 229 -0.93 5.13 -17.04
C HIS A 229 -0.02 6.34 -16.95
N ILE A 230 1.28 6.15 -16.73
CA ILE A 230 2.27 7.23 -16.66
C ILE A 230 2.74 7.62 -18.06
N SER A 231 2.97 6.66 -18.96
CA SER A 231 3.51 6.91 -20.31
C SER A 231 2.44 7.31 -21.34
N GLU A 232 1.18 6.92 -21.13
CA GLU A 232 0.05 7.31 -21.98
C GLU A 232 -0.97 8.10 -21.15
N PRO A 233 -0.75 9.41 -20.91
CA PRO A 233 -1.77 10.24 -20.29
C PRO A 233 -3.02 10.18 -21.16
N THR A 234 -4.12 9.75 -20.56
CA THR A 234 -5.44 9.60 -21.20
C THR A 234 -5.71 10.82 -22.09
N ARG A 235 -5.72 10.63 -23.41
CA ARG A 235 -6.22 11.63 -24.34
C ARG A 235 -7.65 11.90 -23.89
N ARG A 236 -7.90 13.10 -23.33
CA ARG A 236 -9.27 13.55 -23.12
C ARG A 236 -9.97 13.47 -24.46
N ARG A 237 -10.95 12.58 -24.56
CA ARG A 237 -11.89 12.66 -25.67
C ARG A 237 -12.63 13.98 -25.48
N THR A 238 -12.30 14.94 -26.33
CA THR A 238 -13.09 16.16 -26.54
C THR A 238 -14.44 15.80 -27.15
#